data_3d8c3906ede9cd825e35a532ae4ea863
#
_entry.id   3d8c3906ede9cd825e35a532ae4ea863
#
_cell.length_a   1.000
_cell.length_b   1.000
_cell.length_c   1.000
_cell.angle_alpha   90.00
_cell.angle_beta   90.00
_cell.angle_gamma   90.00
#
_symmetry.space_group_name_H-M   'P 1'
#
loop_
_entity.id
_entity.type
_entity.pdbx_description
1 polymer ?
#
loop_
_entity_poly.entity_id
_entity_poly.type
_entity_poly.pdbx_seq_one_letter_code
_entity_poly.pdbx_strand_id
1 'polypeptide(L)'
;RLAELARALGADVPFFLVGGAAVGEGRGDRLTALDDAAVRPLPHGGALWLATPGFGVSTHEAFEGARPRAQAPAFPALAAALAGEAVGLEALIGDNDLERTVFAARPELGAMYTELVRSGARRVRMSGSGSALFALYDDPALARPVADLLPPGAVWMQVAALGRAEWRRAAGFDSSEGGS
;
A
#
# COMPACT_ATOMS: atom_id res chain seq x y z
N ARG A 1 14.60 21.04 7.36
CA ARG A 1 13.48 21.88 7.86
C ARG A 1 12.12 21.36 7.42
N LEU A 2 11.88 21.11 6.09
CA LEU A 2 10.58 20.61 5.62
C LEU A 2 10.26 19.21 6.17
N ALA A 3 11.22 18.29 6.15
CA ALA A 3 11.06 16.94 6.71
C ALA A 3 10.82 16.94 8.23
N GLU A 4 11.40 17.89 8.97
CA GLU A 4 11.16 18.04 10.41
C GLU A 4 9.73 18.52 10.67
N LEU A 5 9.26 19.50 9.91
CA LEU A 5 7.88 19.95 9.97
C LEU A 5 6.89 18.82 9.62
N ALA A 6 7.19 18.05 8.58
CA ALA A 6 6.38 16.91 8.19
C ALA A 6 6.27 15.88 9.33
N ARG A 7 7.38 15.52 9.99
CA ARG A 7 7.37 14.62 11.17
C ARG A 7 6.55 15.15 12.33
N ALA A 8 6.54 16.48 12.53
CA ALA A 8 5.75 17.10 13.59
C ALA A 8 4.24 17.05 13.32
N LEU A 9 3.84 16.96 12.05
CA LEU A 9 2.44 16.83 11.63
C LEU A 9 1.92 15.40 11.74
N GLY A 10 2.78 14.40 11.55
CA GLY A 10 2.40 12.99 11.65
C GLY A 10 3.46 12.05 11.07
N ALA A 11 3.42 10.78 11.48
CA ALA A 11 4.40 9.78 11.08
C ALA A 11 4.41 9.51 9.57
N ASP A 12 3.24 9.54 8.92
CA ASP A 12 3.07 9.25 7.50
C ASP A 12 3.36 10.46 6.59
N VAL A 13 3.34 11.69 7.15
CA VAL A 13 3.50 12.92 6.36
C VAL A 13 4.84 13.01 5.62
N PRO A 14 5.98 12.58 6.20
CA PRO A 14 7.26 12.56 5.49
C PRO A 14 7.25 11.74 4.20
N PHE A 15 6.43 10.68 4.10
CA PHE A 15 6.34 9.86 2.91
C PHE A 15 5.88 10.68 1.68
N PHE A 16 4.97 11.62 1.87
CA PHE A 16 4.50 12.47 0.78
C PHE A 16 5.53 13.48 0.26
N LEU A 17 6.64 13.67 0.97
CA LEU A 17 7.78 14.42 0.48
C LEU A 17 8.76 13.56 -0.33
N VAL A 18 8.77 12.25 -0.07
CA VAL A 18 9.65 11.28 -0.73
C VAL A 18 9.00 10.76 -2.01
N GLY A 19 7.79 10.25 -1.91
CA GLY A 19 7.05 9.59 -3.00
C GLY A 19 7.68 8.28 -3.47
N GLY A 20 7.02 7.59 -4.40
CA GLY A 20 7.47 6.31 -4.92
C GLY A 20 7.51 5.22 -3.84
N ALA A 21 8.37 4.22 -4.00
CA ALA A 21 8.57 3.18 -3.00
C ALA A 21 9.61 3.61 -1.94
N ALA A 22 9.30 3.35 -0.67
CA ALA A 22 10.19 3.65 0.44
C ALA A 22 10.01 2.63 1.57
N VAL A 23 11.06 2.43 2.36
CA VAL A 23 11.03 1.65 3.61
C VAL A 23 10.90 2.62 4.77
N GLY A 24 9.90 2.41 5.62
CA GLY A 24 9.71 3.15 6.86
C GLY A 24 10.18 2.35 8.06
N GLU A 25 10.99 2.94 8.91
CA GLU A 25 11.46 2.38 10.17
C GLU A 25 10.96 3.17 11.37
N GLY A 26 11.04 2.54 12.56
CA GLY A 26 10.58 3.13 13.80
C GLY A 26 9.06 3.27 13.81
N ARG A 27 8.56 4.50 13.84
CA ARG A 27 7.12 4.79 13.71
C ARG A 27 6.66 4.91 12.25
N GLY A 28 7.51 4.56 11.28
CA GLY A 28 7.29 4.78 9.86
C GLY A 28 7.76 6.14 9.34
N ASP A 29 8.36 6.96 10.20
CA ASP A 29 8.79 8.33 9.92
C ASP A 29 10.27 8.45 9.48
N ARG A 30 11.05 7.39 9.66
CA ARG A 30 12.42 7.29 9.11
C ARG A 30 12.40 6.54 7.80
N LEU A 31 12.45 7.27 6.71
CA LEU A 31 12.24 6.74 5.37
C LEU A 31 13.56 6.54 4.63
N THR A 32 13.73 5.34 4.08
CA THR A 32 14.74 5.02 3.08
C THR A 32 14.04 4.82 1.74
N ALA A 33 14.29 5.72 0.81
CA ALA A 33 13.73 5.63 -0.53
C ALA A 33 14.34 4.44 -1.28
N LEU A 34 13.53 3.62 -1.94
CA LEU A 34 14.01 2.64 -2.90
C LEU A 34 14.26 3.32 -4.26
N ASP A 35 15.22 2.82 -5.02
CA ASP A 35 15.40 3.26 -6.39
C ASP A 35 14.18 2.84 -7.23
N ASP A 36 13.65 3.77 -8.03
CA ASP A 36 12.54 3.47 -8.94
C ASP A 36 12.92 2.35 -9.93
N ALA A 37 14.19 2.25 -10.33
CA ALA A 37 14.68 1.18 -11.18
C ALA A 37 14.74 -0.19 -10.47
N ALA A 38 14.81 -0.20 -9.13
CA ALA A 38 14.78 -1.42 -8.33
C ALA A 38 13.37 -1.98 -8.15
N VAL A 39 12.32 -1.20 -8.41
CA VAL A 39 10.93 -1.64 -8.26
C VAL A 39 10.25 -1.74 -9.63
N ARG A 40 10.22 -2.95 -10.18
CA ARG A 40 9.57 -3.18 -11.47
C ARG A 40 8.04 -3.14 -11.31
N PRO A 41 7.32 -2.49 -12.24
CA PRO A 41 5.87 -2.48 -12.25
C PRO A 41 5.29 -3.90 -12.40
N LEU A 42 3.99 -4.03 -12.27
CA LEU A 42 3.29 -5.28 -12.54
C LEU A 42 3.58 -5.75 -13.98
N PRO A 43 3.66 -7.08 -14.20
CA PRO A 43 3.83 -7.63 -15.55
C PRO A 43 2.71 -7.15 -16.47
N HIS A 44 2.95 -7.23 -17.78
CA HIS A 44 1.95 -6.85 -18.78
C HIS A 44 0.64 -7.62 -18.57
N GLY A 45 -0.44 -6.87 -18.48
CA GLY A 45 -1.79 -7.41 -18.20
C GLY A 45 -2.17 -7.40 -16.71
N GLY A 46 -1.22 -7.28 -15.80
CA GLY A 46 -1.53 -7.19 -14.37
C GLY A 46 -2.25 -5.89 -13.99
N ALA A 47 -3.20 -5.96 -13.08
CA ALA A 47 -3.98 -4.83 -12.61
C ALA A 47 -3.99 -4.76 -11.09
N LEU A 48 -3.83 -3.55 -10.58
CA LEU A 48 -4.00 -3.21 -9.17
C LEU A 48 -5.37 -2.57 -8.97
N TRP A 49 -6.11 -3.08 -8.01
CA TRP A 49 -7.42 -2.59 -7.64
C TRP A 49 -7.47 -2.21 -6.18
N LEU A 50 -8.24 -1.20 -5.85
CA LEU A 50 -8.49 -0.71 -4.51
C LEU A 50 -9.96 -0.89 -4.16
N ALA A 51 -10.23 -1.53 -3.01
CA ALA A 51 -11.55 -1.64 -2.40
C ALA A 51 -11.56 -0.80 -1.12
N THR A 52 -12.42 0.21 -1.06
CA THR A 52 -12.64 0.98 0.16
C THR A 52 -14.07 0.76 0.63
N PRO A 53 -14.30 0.19 1.83
CA PRO A 53 -15.64 0.09 2.38
C PRO A 53 -16.19 1.47 2.74
N GLY A 54 -17.49 1.58 2.92
CA GLY A 54 -18.16 2.82 3.32
C GLY A 54 -17.93 3.23 4.79
N PHE A 55 -16.97 2.63 5.48
CA PHE A 55 -16.61 2.93 6.88
C PHE A 55 -15.11 3.05 7.07
N GLY A 56 -14.69 3.76 8.11
CA GLY A 56 -13.30 3.87 8.54
C GLY A 56 -12.91 2.87 9.62
N VAL A 57 -11.62 2.68 9.80
CA VAL A 57 -11.01 1.98 10.94
C VAL A 57 -10.13 2.96 11.69
N SER A 58 -10.23 2.95 13.02
CA SER A 58 -9.35 3.76 13.87
C SER A 58 -7.93 3.20 13.82
N THR A 59 -6.99 4.00 13.36
CA THR A 59 -5.55 3.64 13.37
C THR A 59 -5.08 3.30 14.78
N HIS A 60 -5.54 4.05 15.78
CA HIS A 60 -5.20 3.82 17.18
C HIS A 60 -5.66 2.42 17.65
N GLU A 61 -6.93 2.07 17.42
CA GLU A 61 -7.47 0.75 17.80
C GLU A 61 -6.76 -0.40 17.05
N ALA A 62 -6.42 -0.20 15.77
CA ALA A 62 -5.68 -1.18 15.00
C ALA A 62 -4.31 -1.50 15.63
N PHE A 63 -3.60 -0.47 16.09
CA PHE A 63 -2.27 -0.62 16.71
C PHE A 63 -2.35 -1.11 18.16
N GLU A 64 -3.33 -0.68 18.97
CA GLU A 64 -3.51 -1.16 20.34
C GLU A 64 -3.76 -2.66 20.41
N GLY A 65 -4.53 -3.20 19.47
CA GLY A 65 -4.81 -4.64 19.38
C GLY A 65 -3.69 -5.43 18.70
N ALA A 66 -2.74 -4.77 18.07
CA ALA A 66 -1.67 -5.44 17.34
C ALA A 66 -0.69 -6.12 18.31
N ARG A 67 -0.36 -7.37 18.01
CA ARG A 67 0.72 -8.10 18.70
C ARG A 67 1.92 -8.16 17.75
N PRO A 68 2.99 -7.40 18.01
CA PRO A 68 4.20 -7.48 17.21
C PRO A 68 4.70 -8.92 17.16
N ARG A 69 5.20 -9.34 16.02
CA ARG A 69 5.91 -10.62 15.91
C ARG A 69 7.20 -10.57 16.72
N ALA A 70 7.54 -11.64 17.42
CA ALA A 70 8.78 -11.73 18.18
C ALA A 70 10.03 -11.56 17.29
N GLN A 71 9.92 -11.97 16.02
CA GLN A 71 10.93 -11.74 14.99
C GLN A 71 10.23 -11.34 13.70
N ALA A 72 10.74 -10.32 13.03
CA ALA A 72 10.31 -9.98 11.68
C ALA A 72 10.66 -11.18 10.75
N PRO A 73 9.73 -11.61 9.89
CA PRO A 73 10.04 -12.65 8.91
C PRO A 73 11.13 -12.11 7.96
N ALA A 74 11.99 -13.02 7.47
CA ALA A 74 12.90 -12.65 6.40
C ALA A 74 12.11 -12.14 5.19
N PHE A 75 12.55 -11.02 4.64
CA PHE A 75 11.91 -10.42 3.46
C PHE A 75 12.97 -10.23 2.35
N PRO A 76 13.35 -11.33 1.66
CA PRO A 76 14.44 -11.31 0.69
C PRO A 76 14.25 -10.28 -0.43
N ALA A 77 13.01 -10.11 -0.93
CA ALA A 77 12.72 -9.13 -1.96
C ALA A 77 13.01 -7.69 -1.50
N LEU A 78 12.75 -7.36 -0.23
CA LEU A 78 13.08 -6.06 0.33
C LEU A 78 14.59 -5.89 0.45
N ALA A 79 15.30 -6.91 0.92
CA ALA A 79 16.76 -6.87 1.01
C ALA A 79 17.40 -6.68 -0.38
N ALA A 80 16.91 -7.38 -1.40
CA ALA A 80 17.35 -7.23 -2.79
C ALA A 80 17.09 -5.80 -3.32
N ALA A 81 15.88 -5.27 -3.09
CA ALA A 81 15.53 -3.90 -3.50
C ALA A 81 16.40 -2.84 -2.81
N LEU A 82 16.71 -3.02 -1.53
CA LEU A 82 17.63 -2.14 -0.78
C LEU A 82 19.07 -2.23 -1.29
N ALA A 83 19.48 -3.37 -1.83
CA ALA A 83 20.76 -3.55 -2.50
C ALA A 83 20.79 -3.01 -3.95
N GLY A 84 19.67 -2.45 -4.44
CA GLY A 84 19.54 -1.93 -5.80
C GLY A 84 19.21 -2.99 -6.86
N GLU A 85 18.89 -4.22 -6.44
CA GLU A 85 18.48 -5.28 -7.36
C GLU A 85 17.02 -5.06 -7.81
N ALA A 86 16.75 -5.33 -9.09
CA ALA A 86 15.41 -5.14 -9.64
C ALA A 86 14.45 -6.24 -9.21
N VAL A 87 13.43 -5.91 -8.41
CA VAL A 87 12.39 -6.80 -7.93
C VAL A 87 11.01 -6.38 -8.46
N GLY A 88 10.10 -7.34 -8.62
CA GLY A 88 8.72 -7.04 -8.97
C GLY A 88 7.97 -6.39 -7.81
N LEU A 89 7.09 -5.43 -8.10
CA LEU A 89 6.25 -4.77 -7.09
C LEU A 89 5.53 -5.79 -6.21
N GLU A 90 5.01 -6.87 -6.79
CA GLU A 90 4.30 -7.90 -6.05
C GLU A 90 5.16 -8.64 -5.01
N ALA A 91 6.45 -8.80 -5.30
CA ALA A 91 7.39 -9.44 -4.38
C ALA A 91 7.69 -8.56 -3.15
N LEU A 92 7.42 -7.26 -3.24
CA LEU A 92 7.51 -6.31 -2.14
C LEU A 92 6.24 -6.25 -1.28
N ILE A 93 5.18 -6.96 -1.67
CA ILE A 93 3.95 -7.04 -0.89
C ILE A 93 4.11 -8.14 0.17
N GLY A 94 4.48 -7.76 1.36
CA GLY A 94 4.56 -8.61 2.53
C GLY A 94 3.23 -8.85 3.23
N ASP A 95 3.30 -9.39 4.44
CA ASP A 95 2.15 -9.51 5.33
C ASP A 95 1.87 -8.16 6.01
N ASN A 96 0.63 -7.96 6.41
CA ASN A 96 0.23 -6.84 7.26
C ASN A 96 -0.19 -7.39 8.63
N ASP A 97 0.60 -7.12 9.66
CA ASP A 97 0.37 -7.63 11.02
C ASP A 97 -0.91 -7.07 11.67
N LEU A 98 -1.45 -5.96 11.13
CA LEU A 98 -2.68 -5.36 11.61
C LEU A 98 -3.94 -6.10 11.10
N GLU A 99 -3.85 -6.86 9.99
CA GLU A 99 -5.00 -7.54 9.37
C GLU A 99 -5.77 -8.39 10.38
N ARG A 100 -5.06 -9.20 11.17
CA ARG A 100 -5.70 -10.08 12.14
C ARG A 100 -6.53 -9.33 13.17
N THR A 101 -6.01 -8.25 13.71
CA THR A 101 -6.69 -7.43 14.71
C THR A 101 -7.88 -6.70 14.11
N VAL A 102 -7.67 -6.07 12.95
CA VAL A 102 -8.70 -5.29 12.28
C VAL A 102 -9.83 -6.19 11.79
N PHE A 103 -9.55 -7.35 11.20
CA PHE A 103 -10.60 -8.28 10.73
C PHE A 103 -11.38 -8.92 11.89
N ALA A 104 -10.74 -9.09 13.06
CA ALA A 104 -11.47 -9.53 14.26
C ALA A 104 -12.41 -8.43 14.78
N ALA A 105 -12.01 -7.16 14.73
CA ALA A 105 -12.81 -6.03 15.15
C ALA A 105 -13.86 -5.60 14.10
N ARG A 106 -13.62 -5.90 12.83
CA ARG A 106 -14.44 -5.55 11.66
C ARG A 106 -14.63 -6.78 10.76
N PRO A 107 -15.49 -7.73 11.14
CA PRO A 107 -15.70 -8.96 10.37
C PRO A 107 -16.13 -8.71 8.92
N GLU A 108 -16.86 -7.61 8.66
CA GLU A 108 -17.27 -7.19 7.33
C GLU A 108 -16.08 -6.89 6.40
N LEU A 109 -14.98 -6.36 6.96
CA LEU A 109 -13.74 -6.15 6.18
C LEU A 109 -13.04 -7.49 5.88
N GLY A 110 -13.06 -8.42 6.84
CA GLY A 110 -12.59 -9.79 6.64
C GLY A 110 -13.40 -10.55 5.58
N ALA A 111 -14.71 -10.31 5.53
CA ALA A 111 -15.57 -10.86 4.48
C ALA A 111 -15.21 -10.28 3.10
N MET A 112 -15.03 -8.96 2.97
CA MET A 112 -14.55 -8.33 1.75
C MET A 112 -13.22 -8.92 1.29
N TYR A 113 -12.26 -9.05 2.19
CA TYR A 113 -10.96 -9.68 1.90
C TYR A 113 -11.16 -11.09 1.32
N THR A 114 -12.04 -11.88 1.93
CA THR A 114 -12.32 -13.25 1.49
C THR A 114 -12.94 -13.28 0.09
N GLU A 115 -13.87 -12.38 -0.22
CA GLU A 115 -14.46 -12.28 -1.56
C GLU A 115 -13.42 -11.87 -2.61
N LEU A 116 -12.52 -10.94 -2.29
CA LEU A 116 -11.41 -10.57 -3.18
C LEU A 116 -10.48 -11.76 -3.46
N VAL A 117 -10.18 -12.59 -2.45
CA VAL A 117 -9.39 -13.82 -2.67
C VAL A 117 -10.14 -14.81 -3.55
N ARG A 118 -11.45 -15.03 -3.29
CA ARG A 118 -12.28 -15.95 -4.08
C ARG A 118 -12.49 -15.52 -5.53
N SER A 119 -12.43 -14.22 -5.81
CA SER A 119 -12.56 -13.69 -7.17
C SER A 119 -11.35 -13.97 -8.07
N GLY A 120 -10.32 -14.64 -7.54
CA GLY A 120 -9.13 -14.98 -8.30
C GLY A 120 -8.02 -13.91 -8.24
N ALA A 121 -8.09 -13.00 -7.27
CA ALA A 121 -6.97 -12.10 -7.01
C ALA A 121 -5.72 -12.88 -6.61
N ARG A 122 -4.61 -12.62 -7.28
CA ARG A 122 -3.31 -13.23 -6.99
C ARG A 122 -2.76 -12.84 -5.63
N ARG A 123 -3.04 -11.61 -5.19
CA ARG A 123 -2.66 -11.07 -3.90
C ARG A 123 -3.73 -10.11 -3.41
N VAL A 124 -4.10 -10.24 -2.15
CA VAL A 124 -4.98 -9.28 -1.45
C VAL A 124 -4.30 -8.88 -0.15
N ARG A 125 -4.33 -7.60 0.20
CA ARG A 125 -3.84 -7.08 1.49
C ARG A 125 -4.62 -5.84 1.90
N MET A 126 -4.68 -5.63 3.21
CA MET A 126 -5.13 -4.38 3.78
C MET A 126 -4.02 -3.33 3.66
N SER A 127 -4.38 -2.11 3.28
CA SER A 127 -3.46 -0.99 3.21
C SER A 127 -3.32 -0.33 4.58
N GLY A 128 -2.12 -0.37 5.16
CA GLY A 128 -1.83 0.22 6.47
C GLY A 128 -2.75 -0.33 7.57
N SER A 129 -3.38 0.54 8.35
CA SER A 129 -4.37 0.20 9.38
C SER A 129 -5.78 -0.08 8.84
N GLY A 130 -5.98 -0.03 7.53
CA GLY A 130 -7.28 -0.18 6.88
C GLY A 130 -8.00 1.19 6.80
N SER A 131 -9.23 1.20 6.38
CA SER A 131 -10.10 0.09 5.94
C SER A 131 -9.88 -0.34 4.49
N ALA A 132 -9.04 0.34 3.73
CA ALA A 132 -8.82 0.03 2.34
C ALA A 132 -8.12 -1.33 2.17
N LEU A 133 -8.60 -2.13 1.21
CA LEU A 133 -7.96 -3.35 0.74
C LEU A 133 -7.45 -3.10 -0.68
N PHE A 134 -6.31 -3.68 -1.03
CA PHE A 134 -5.88 -3.72 -2.42
C PHE A 134 -5.77 -5.16 -2.91
N ALA A 135 -6.00 -5.36 -4.20
CA ALA A 135 -5.97 -6.65 -4.86
C ALA A 135 -5.20 -6.58 -6.18
N LEU A 136 -4.33 -7.56 -6.40
CA LEU A 136 -3.61 -7.74 -7.66
C LEU A 136 -4.27 -8.86 -8.46
N TYR A 137 -4.51 -8.59 -9.73
CA TYR A 137 -5.01 -9.57 -10.69
C TYR A 137 -4.03 -9.70 -11.85
N ASP A 138 -3.79 -10.93 -12.29
CA ASP A 138 -3.03 -11.19 -13.52
C ASP A 138 -3.92 -10.93 -14.76
N ASP A 139 -5.23 -11.18 -14.64
CA ASP A 139 -6.25 -10.86 -15.63
C ASP A 139 -7.23 -9.80 -15.06
N PRO A 140 -7.24 -8.58 -15.61
CA PRO A 140 -8.15 -7.52 -15.17
C PRO A 140 -9.64 -7.87 -15.35
N ALA A 141 -9.97 -8.84 -16.22
CA ALA A 141 -11.34 -9.27 -16.42
C ALA A 141 -11.94 -9.93 -15.17
N LEU A 142 -11.12 -10.59 -14.35
CA LEU A 142 -11.56 -11.19 -13.08
C LEU A 142 -11.96 -10.16 -12.04
N ALA A 143 -11.41 -8.95 -12.10
CA ALA A 143 -11.69 -7.89 -11.16
C ALA A 143 -13.03 -7.17 -11.41
N ARG A 144 -13.54 -7.19 -12.64
CA ARG A 144 -14.72 -6.42 -13.02
C ARG A 144 -16.00 -6.83 -12.27
N PRO A 145 -16.32 -8.14 -12.13
CA PRO A 145 -17.53 -8.57 -11.42
C PRO A 145 -17.47 -8.38 -9.91
N VAL A 146 -16.32 -8.04 -9.35
CA VAL A 146 -16.12 -7.87 -7.90
C VAL A 146 -16.95 -6.71 -7.35
N ALA A 147 -17.19 -5.67 -8.13
CA ALA A 147 -18.03 -4.55 -7.73
C ALA A 147 -19.40 -4.99 -7.20
N ASP A 148 -19.99 -6.03 -7.81
CA ASP A 148 -21.32 -6.56 -7.45
C ASP A 148 -21.29 -7.44 -6.18
N LEU A 149 -20.10 -7.84 -5.74
CA LEU A 149 -19.88 -8.68 -4.55
C LEU A 149 -19.56 -7.86 -3.30
N LEU A 150 -19.24 -6.58 -3.47
CA LEU A 150 -18.88 -5.72 -2.35
C LEU A 150 -20.12 -5.14 -1.64
N PRO A 151 -20.00 -4.81 -0.35
CA PRO A 151 -21.12 -4.25 0.39
C PRO A 151 -21.54 -2.89 -0.17
N PRO A 152 -22.82 -2.50 0.01
CA PRO A 152 -23.30 -1.18 -0.41
C PRO A 152 -22.46 -0.04 0.16
N GLY A 153 -22.14 0.93 -0.69
CA GLY A 153 -21.28 2.07 -0.34
C GLY A 153 -19.78 1.81 -0.43
N ALA A 154 -19.36 0.59 -0.74
CA ALA A 154 -17.96 0.33 -1.05
C ALA A 154 -17.58 0.91 -2.43
N VAL A 155 -16.37 1.42 -2.53
CA VAL A 155 -15.78 1.87 -3.80
C VAL A 155 -14.80 0.81 -4.29
N TRP A 156 -14.92 0.45 -5.56
CA TRP A 156 -14.04 -0.47 -6.26
C TRP A 156 -13.46 0.23 -7.48
N MET A 157 -12.14 0.41 -7.52
CA MET A 157 -11.51 1.14 -8.61
C MET A 157 -10.17 0.54 -8.99
N GLN A 158 -9.85 0.56 -10.27
CA GLN A 158 -8.51 0.28 -10.75
C GLN A 158 -7.60 1.47 -10.47
N VAL A 159 -6.40 1.19 -9.98
CA VAL A 159 -5.40 2.20 -9.65
C VAL A 159 -4.05 1.83 -10.26
N ALA A 160 -3.15 2.80 -10.36
CA ALA A 160 -1.77 2.59 -10.78
C ALA A 160 -0.81 2.88 -9.62
N ALA A 161 0.23 2.06 -9.51
CA ALA A 161 1.37 2.40 -8.66
C ALA A 161 2.22 3.47 -9.37
N LEU A 162 2.50 4.56 -8.67
CA LEU A 162 3.32 5.65 -9.21
C LEU A 162 4.77 5.49 -8.77
N GLY A 163 5.71 5.59 -9.72
CA GLY A 163 7.12 5.80 -9.42
C GLY A 163 7.35 7.19 -8.83
N ARG A 164 8.51 7.41 -8.22
CA ARG A 164 8.83 8.70 -7.57
C ARG A 164 8.79 9.86 -8.54
N ALA A 165 9.32 9.69 -9.75
CA ALA A 165 9.30 10.73 -10.76
C ALA A 165 7.87 11.11 -11.18
N GLU A 166 6.97 10.12 -11.31
CA GLU A 166 5.56 10.36 -11.63
C GLU A 166 4.84 11.04 -10.47
N TRP A 167 5.08 10.57 -9.25
CA TRP A 167 4.56 11.20 -8.03
C TRP A 167 4.97 12.66 -7.92
N ARG A 168 6.25 12.98 -8.10
CA ARG A 168 6.77 14.35 -8.01
C ARG A 168 6.11 15.27 -9.04
N ARG A 169 5.97 14.81 -10.29
CA ARG A 169 5.25 15.56 -11.32
C ARG A 169 3.78 15.79 -10.94
N ALA A 170 3.08 14.75 -10.51
CA ALA A 170 1.68 14.84 -10.12
C ALA A 170 1.45 15.76 -8.91
N ALA A 171 2.39 15.78 -7.96
CA ALA A 171 2.36 16.63 -6.78
C ALA A 171 2.87 18.07 -7.02
N GLY A 172 3.32 18.38 -8.23
CA GLY A 172 3.80 19.73 -8.58
C GLY A 172 5.20 20.07 -8.05
N PHE A 173 5.98 19.11 -7.57
CA PHE A 173 7.33 19.35 -7.05
C PHE A 173 8.34 19.74 -8.14
N ASP A 174 8.10 19.34 -9.38
CA ASP A 174 9.00 19.58 -10.49
C ASP A 174 8.60 20.83 -11.34
N SER A 175 7.63 21.61 -10.87
CA SER A 175 7.09 22.79 -11.59
C SER A 175 7.87 24.08 -11.32
N SER A 176 8.94 24.07 -10.51
CA SER A 176 9.61 25.28 -10.01
C SER A 176 10.97 25.59 -10.65
N GLU A 177 11.36 24.92 -11.74
CA GLU A 177 12.56 25.30 -12.51
C GLU A 177 12.19 25.89 -13.86
N GLY A 178 11.62 27.10 -13.86
CA GLY A 178 11.25 27.80 -15.09
C GLY A 178 10.86 29.25 -14.88
N GLY A 179 11.56 29.96 -13.97
CA GLY A 179 11.30 31.37 -13.71
C GLY A 179 12.53 32.06 -13.15
N SER A 180 13.44 32.39 -14.00
CA SER A 180 14.48 33.41 -13.77
C SER A 180 14.01 34.77 -14.16
#